data_45c5f4089be326d9e969ae453164656a
#
_entry.id   45c5f4089be326d9e969ae453164656a
#
_cell.length_a   1.000
_cell.length_b   1.000
_cell.length_c   1.000
_cell.angle_alpha   90.00
_cell.angle_beta   90.00
_cell.angle_gamma   90.00
#
_symmetry.space_group_name_H-M   'P 1'
#
loop_
_entity.id
_entity.type
_entity.pdbx_description
1 polymer ?
#
loop_
_entity_poly.entity_id
_entity_poly.type
_entity_poly.pdbx_seq_one_letter_code
_entity_poly.pdbx_strand_id
1 'polypeptide(L)'
;MADGRRSPGIAVKLFVLLAAFSVMPVGALAWWQLSAIAESQRAQRLASLDGLASAKASAIDQSMANRRRDVERIATLMAPRLSRLLEAERELADATQAPAEPSEPLPELQDAGQLDERDEIEAAERAEEIPQVEEAPLEEPAEPEPPAVARRTEALETARAELRRSLGLILWDQADFEELLVIDGQGRVRSSTYSEHEGRTAESIEYFQQGRRATYVQPVFMSPITERWTMVIATPIRDENAVETGVLAARLNLAQLFGLINDVSGLGDTGETVVGRMIGEELVLMAPTRSQPDAILRRFPLAEVEQMPVTLAARGQLGRGERVDYRGDETLAAWRPIPSLEWGLVVKMDEDEAMRDSAQARWRTLQVALVILVLAVIGAMLVARQVVRPLRQLREATDRLSRGDFDVRLDIRSRDEIGELADSFERMVAAIKFFREHARPESEVDDDSLEAEEGGDEDSATQE
;
A
#
# COMPACT_ATOMS: atom_id res chain seq x y z
N MET A 1 57.33 -10.05 36.53
CA MET A 1 56.89 -8.89 35.72
C MET A 1 55.40 -8.68 35.95
N ALA A 2 55.05 -7.84 36.91
CA ALA A 2 53.65 -7.51 37.21
C ALA A 2 53.33 -6.23 36.44
N ASP A 3 52.53 -6.36 35.43
CA ASP A 3 52.03 -5.26 34.58
C ASP A 3 51.09 -4.38 35.44
N GLY A 4 51.63 -3.26 35.93
CA GLY A 4 50.92 -2.31 36.71
C GLY A 4 49.94 -1.53 35.85
N ARG A 5 48.71 -2.06 35.65
CA ARG A 5 47.59 -1.26 35.13
C ARG A 5 47.35 -0.03 36.00
N ARG A 6 47.94 1.09 35.62
CA ARG A 6 47.63 2.40 36.27
C ARG A 6 46.12 2.62 36.09
N SER A 7 45.40 2.60 37.19
CA SER A 7 43.96 2.95 37.18
C SER A 7 43.80 4.34 36.55
N PRO A 8 42.84 4.52 35.64
CA PRO A 8 42.63 5.81 35.01
C PRO A 8 42.36 6.89 36.08
N GLY A 9 43.06 8.04 35.96
CA GLY A 9 42.95 9.12 36.92
C GLY A 9 41.51 9.60 37.11
N ILE A 10 41.22 10.22 38.22
CA ILE A 10 39.88 10.76 38.60
C ILE A 10 39.29 11.61 37.47
N ALA A 11 40.12 12.39 36.78
CA ALA A 11 39.71 13.18 35.61
C ALA A 11 39.12 12.34 34.47
N VAL A 12 39.74 11.18 34.14
CA VAL A 12 39.28 10.29 33.10
C VAL A 12 37.99 9.59 33.54
N LYS A 13 37.92 9.19 34.82
CA LYS A 13 36.70 8.56 35.37
C LYS A 13 35.54 9.52 35.35
N LEU A 14 35.74 10.78 35.77
CA LEU A 14 34.71 11.82 35.79
C LEU A 14 34.26 12.19 34.37
N PHE A 15 35.20 12.31 33.43
CA PHE A 15 34.90 12.57 32.02
C PHE A 15 34.07 11.43 31.39
N VAL A 16 34.47 10.18 31.62
CA VAL A 16 33.73 8.99 31.11
C VAL A 16 32.34 8.92 31.73
N LEU A 17 32.22 9.22 33.02
CA LEU A 17 30.94 9.19 33.73
C LEU A 17 30.00 10.30 33.26
N LEU A 18 30.51 11.54 33.08
CA LEU A 18 29.74 12.66 32.50
C LEU A 18 29.36 12.41 31.06
N ALA A 19 30.28 11.89 30.24
CA ALA A 19 29.99 11.53 28.85
C ALA A 19 28.95 10.38 28.76
N ALA A 20 29.09 9.35 29.57
CA ALA A 20 28.12 8.25 29.61
C ALA A 20 26.74 8.72 30.07
N PHE A 21 26.67 9.59 31.10
CA PHE A 21 25.42 10.12 31.62
C PHE A 21 24.72 11.08 30.63
N SER A 22 25.47 11.71 29.74
CA SER A 22 24.92 12.59 28.69
C SER A 22 24.56 11.84 27.43
N VAL A 23 25.38 10.87 26.97
CA VAL A 23 25.22 10.19 25.69
C VAL A 23 24.21 9.03 25.77
N MET A 24 24.23 8.27 26.88
CA MET A 24 23.35 7.10 27.02
C MET A 24 21.86 7.44 27.00
N PRO A 25 21.35 8.46 27.74
CA PRO A 25 19.93 8.81 27.67
C PRO A 25 19.51 9.36 26.32
N VAL A 26 20.38 10.17 25.67
CA VAL A 26 20.11 10.71 24.33
C VAL A 26 20.06 9.59 23.28
N GLY A 27 21.00 8.65 23.34
CA GLY A 27 21.02 7.48 22.47
C GLY A 27 19.79 6.58 22.66
N ALA A 28 19.42 6.31 23.91
CA ALA A 28 18.24 5.52 24.25
C ALA A 28 16.94 6.22 23.80
N LEU A 29 16.82 7.52 24.01
CA LEU A 29 15.67 8.31 23.57
C LEU A 29 15.56 8.35 22.03
N ALA A 30 16.69 8.57 21.35
CA ALA A 30 16.74 8.56 19.89
C ALA A 30 16.34 7.20 19.32
N TRP A 31 16.86 6.11 19.88
CA TRP A 31 16.48 4.74 19.51
C TRP A 31 14.98 4.50 19.71
N TRP A 32 14.44 4.84 20.86
CA TRP A 32 13.02 4.68 21.17
C TRP A 32 12.14 5.53 20.24
N GLN A 33 12.48 6.79 19.97
CA GLN A 33 11.75 7.63 19.03
C GLN A 33 11.80 7.08 17.61
N LEU A 34 12.96 6.61 17.14
CA LEU A 34 13.10 6.06 15.79
C LEU A 34 12.26 4.81 15.58
N SER A 35 12.21 3.91 16.56
CA SER A 35 11.38 2.71 16.49
C SER A 35 9.88 3.04 16.55
N ALA A 36 9.47 3.93 17.45
CA ALA A 36 8.08 4.34 17.61
C ALA A 36 7.53 5.09 16.38
N ILE A 37 8.35 5.94 15.74
CA ILE A 37 7.95 6.66 14.52
C ILE A 37 7.73 5.68 13.35
N ALA A 38 8.63 4.72 13.15
CA ALA A 38 8.50 3.75 12.06
C ALA A 38 7.23 2.90 12.19
N GLU A 39 6.95 2.40 13.40
CA GLU A 39 5.75 1.59 13.67
C GLU A 39 4.46 2.41 13.54
N SER A 40 4.45 3.64 14.07
CA SER A 40 3.31 4.55 13.95
C SER A 40 3.00 4.91 12.49
N GLN A 41 4.01 5.20 11.68
CA GLN A 41 3.82 5.52 10.25
C GLN A 41 3.33 4.31 9.47
N ARG A 42 3.88 3.11 9.72
CA ARG A 42 3.41 1.87 9.12
C ARG A 42 1.93 1.62 9.44
N ALA A 43 1.57 1.74 10.71
CA ALA A 43 0.17 1.60 11.14
C ALA A 43 -0.75 2.64 10.48
N GLN A 44 -0.31 3.88 10.36
CA GLN A 44 -1.07 4.95 9.71
C GLN A 44 -1.23 4.71 8.21
N ARG A 45 -0.18 4.30 7.50
CA ARG A 45 -0.25 3.93 6.07
C ARG A 45 -1.19 2.75 5.85
N LEU A 46 -1.08 1.68 6.65
CA LEU A 46 -2.00 0.56 6.59
C LEU A 46 -3.46 0.97 6.86
N ALA A 47 -3.71 1.87 7.81
CA ALA A 47 -5.05 2.38 8.07
C ALA A 47 -5.59 3.21 6.88
N SER A 48 -4.75 4.02 6.23
CA SER A 48 -5.12 4.77 5.03
C SER A 48 -5.47 3.84 3.86
N LEU A 49 -4.62 2.84 3.59
CA LEU A 49 -4.88 1.83 2.54
C LEU A 49 -6.16 1.04 2.83
N ASP A 50 -6.42 0.73 4.10
CA ASP A 50 -7.62 0.04 4.54
C ASP A 50 -8.89 0.85 4.30
N GLY A 51 -8.84 2.15 4.59
CA GLY A 51 -9.92 3.09 4.27
C GLY A 51 -10.19 3.16 2.77
N LEU A 52 -9.14 3.27 1.95
CA LEU A 52 -9.26 3.28 0.50
C LEU A 52 -9.79 1.95 -0.06
N ALA A 53 -9.29 0.81 0.43
CA ALA A 53 -9.78 -0.50 0.01
C ALA A 53 -11.26 -0.69 0.33
N SER A 54 -11.69 -0.28 1.53
CA SER A 54 -13.10 -0.33 1.94
C SER A 54 -13.98 0.58 1.09
N ALA A 55 -13.54 1.82 0.84
CA ALA A 55 -14.29 2.76 0.02
C ALA A 55 -14.44 2.28 -1.42
N LYS A 56 -13.35 1.80 -2.04
CA LYS A 56 -13.36 1.28 -3.42
C LYS A 56 -14.20 0.02 -3.54
N ALA A 57 -14.03 -0.96 -2.64
CA ALA A 57 -14.81 -2.19 -2.65
C ALA A 57 -16.31 -1.90 -2.52
N SER A 58 -16.70 -1.02 -1.58
CA SER A 58 -18.09 -0.61 -1.40
C SER A 58 -18.65 0.14 -2.61
N ALA A 59 -17.87 1.04 -3.22
CA ALA A 59 -18.28 1.78 -4.40
C ALA A 59 -18.53 0.86 -5.60
N ILE A 60 -17.64 -0.12 -5.83
CA ILE A 60 -17.78 -1.11 -6.89
C ILE A 60 -18.99 -2.01 -6.62
N ASP A 61 -19.13 -2.53 -5.41
CA ASP A 61 -20.23 -3.42 -5.02
C ASP A 61 -21.59 -2.73 -5.18
N GLN A 62 -21.70 -1.49 -4.71
CA GLN A 62 -22.91 -0.68 -4.85
C GLN A 62 -23.22 -0.33 -6.31
N SER A 63 -22.20 0.03 -7.10
CA SER A 63 -22.35 0.31 -8.52
C SER A 63 -22.89 -0.92 -9.27
N MET A 64 -22.35 -2.10 -9.00
CA MET A 64 -22.81 -3.35 -9.62
C MET A 64 -24.22 -3.75 -9.16
N ALA A 65 -24.55 -3.55 -7.89
CA ALA A 65 -25.91 -3.75 -7.39
C ALA A 65 -26.94 -2.81 -8.04
N ASN A 66 -26.55 -1.56 -8.32
CA ASN A 66 -27.40 -0.62 -9.05
C ASN A 66 -27.63 -1.08 -10.50
N ARG A 67 -26.54 -1.40 -11.25
CA ARG A 67 -26.63 -1.88 -12.62
C ARG A 67 -27.47 -3.13 -12.74
N ARG A 68 -27.33 -4.07 -11.79
CA ARG A 68 -28.16 -5.26 -11.74
C ARG A 68 -29.65 -4.91 -11.61
N ARG A 69 -30.02 -3.99 -10.72
CA ARG A 69 -31.40 -3.52 -10.56
C ARG A 69 -31.93 -2.80 -11.80
N ASP A 70 -31.08 -2.02 -12.46
CA ASP A 70 -31.47 -1.35 -13.70
C ASP A 70 -31.75 -2.35 -14.82
N VAL A 71 -30.93 -3.38 -14.98
CA VAL A 71 -31.18 -4.46 -15.95
C VAL A 71 -32.48 -5.19 -15.64
N GLU A 72 -32.77 -5.51 -14.37
CA GLU A 72 -34.03 -6.14 -13.95
C GLU A 72 -35.25 -5.25 -14.27
N ARG A 73 -35.13 -3.94 -14.04
CA ARG A 73 -36.16 -2.97 -14.40
C ARG A 73 -36.37 -2.88 -15.91
N ILE A 74 -35.30 -2.83 -16.68
CA ILE A 74 -35.36 -2.81 -18.14
C ILE A 74 -36.03 -4.09 -18.66
N ALA A 75 -35.70 -5.26 -18.11
CA ALA A 75 -36.34 -6.51 -18.49
C ALA A 75 -37.86 -6.47 -18.28
N THR A 76 -38.33 -5.92 -17.16
CA THR A 76 -39.75 -5.73 -16.91
C THR A 76 -40.40 -4.81 -17.93
N LEU A 77 -39.73 -3.74 -18.34
CA LEU A 77 -40.22 -2.83 -19.39
C LEU A 77 -40.22 -3.46 -20.79
N MET A 78 -39.36 -4.42 -21.06
CA MET A 78 -39.26 -5.11 -22.35
C MET A 78 -40.25 -6.25 -22.48
N ALA A 79 -40.74 -6.83 -21.38
CA ALA A 79 -41.64 -7.99 -21.40
C ALA A 79 -42.85 -7.84 -22.34
N PRO A 80 -43.70 -6.80 -22.24
CA PRO A 80 -44.87 -6.67 -23.10
C PRO A 80 -44.50 -6.42 -24.56
N ARG A 81 -43.32 -5.83 -24.83
CA ARG A 81 -42.87 -5.58 -26.21
C ARG A 81 -42.35 -6.86 -26.85
N LEU A 82 -41.62 -7.70 -26.12
CA LEU A 82 -41.17 -8.98 -26.56
C LEU A 82 -42.37 -9.91 -26.82
N SER A 83 -43.35 -9.96 -25.90
CA SER A 83 -44.57 -10.77 -26.10
C SER A 83 -45.31 -10.39 -27.40
N ARG A 84 -45.52 -9.11 -27.67
CA ARG A 84 -46.13 -8.61 -28.90
C ARG A 84 -45.33 -9.01 -30.15
N LEU A 85 -43.99 -8.91 -30.08
CA LEU A 85 -43.15 -9.33 -31.21
C LEU A 85 -43.29 -10.83 -31.49
N LEU A 86 -43.25 -11.68 -30.45
CA LEU A 86 -43.37 -13.12 -30.58
C LEU A 86 -44.75 -13.56 -31.09
N GLU A 87 -45.82 -12.83 -30.66
CA GLU A 87 -47.18 -13.04 -31.17
C GLU A 87 -47.26 -12.69 -32.66
N ALA A 88 -46.77 -11.54 -33.11
CA ALA A 88 -46.73 -11.13 -34.49
C ALA A 88 -45.94 -12.10 -35.38
N GLU A 89 -44.82 -12.64 -34.86
CA GLU A 89 -44.05 -13.68 -35.57
C GLU A 89 -44.82 -14.99 -35.71
N ARG A 90 -45.51 -15.44 -34.66
CA ARG A 90 -46.38 -16.65 -34.74
C ARG A 90 -47.51 -16.47 -35.73
N GLU A 91 -48.21 -15.33 -35.68
CA GLU A 91 -49.29 -15.04 -36.61
C GLU A 91 -48.80 -14.99 -38.07
N LEU A 92 -47.60 -14.48 -38.33
CA LEU A 92 -47.01 -14.47 -39.66
C LEU A 92 -46.59 -15.89 -40.08
N ALA A 93 -45.97 -16.67 -39.21
CA ALA A 93 -45.58 -18.05 -39.49
C ALA A 93 -46.80 -18.95 -39.79
N ASP A 94 -47.88 -18.79 -38.98
CA ASP A 94 -49.14 -19.51 -39.22
C ASP A 94 -49.78 -19.13 -40.56
N ALA A 95 -49.58 -17.88 -41.02
CA ALA A 95 -50.10 -17.43 -42.31
C ALA A 95 -49.29 -17.90 -43.52
N THR A 96 -48.01 -18.10 -43.34
CA THR A 96 -47.09 -18.42 -44.45
C THR A 96 -46.72 -19.89 -44.50
N GLN A 97 -46.98 -20.69 -43.42
CA GLN A 97 -46.52 -22.08 -43.28
C GLN A 97 -45.03 -22.27 -43.57
N ALA A 98 -44.26 -21.19 -43.48
CA ALA A 98 -42.84 -21.25 -43.74
C ALA A 98 -42.07 -21.70 -42.48
N PRO A 99 -41.18 -22.67 -42.57
CA PRO A 99 -40.28 -22.99 -41.46
C PRO A 99 -39.36 -21.80 -41.19
N ALA A 100 -39.17 -21.48 -39.92
CA ALA A 100 -38.24 -20.43 -39.52
C ALA A 100 -36.81 -20.73 -40.06
N GLU A 101 -36.26 -19.77 -40.80
CA GLU A 101 -34.86 -19.88 -41.25
C GLU A 101 -33.91 -20.10 -40.08
N PRO A 102 -32.91 -20.99 -40.23
CA PRO A 102 -31.93 -21.17 -39.17
C PRO A 102 -31.09 -19.89 -39.00
N SER A 103 -31.08 -19.36 -37.79
CA SER A 103 -30.27 -18.21 -37.45
C SER A 103 -28.79 -18.58 -37.32
N GLU A 104 -27.91 -17.70 -37.74
CA GLU A 104 -26.48 -17.86 -37.54
C GLU A 104 -26.15 -17.91 -36.04
N PRO A 105 -25.35 -18.87 -35.58
CA PRO A 105 -24.92 -18.92 -34.21
C PRO A 105 -24.02 -17.70 -33.86
N LEU A 106 -24.23 -17.13 -32.70
CA LEU A 106 -23.24 -16.20 -32.12
C LEU A 106 -21.93 -17.00 -31.92
N PRO A 107 -20.75 -16.39 -32.16
CA PRO A 107 -19.50 -17.10 -31.99
C PRO A 107 -19.39 -17.59 -30.53
N GLU A 108 -19.16 -18.88 -30.36
CA GLU A 108 -18.87 -19.48 -29.07
C GLU A 108 -17.63 -18.79 -28.48
N LEU A 109 -17.78 -18.31 -27.25
CA LEU A 109 -16.65 -17.88 -26.46
C LEU A 109 -15.82 -19.12 -26.11
N GLN A 110 -14.97 -19.55 -27.03
CA GLN A 110 -13.97 -20.55 -26.70
C GLN A 110 -13.05 -19.94 -25.63
N ASP A 111 -12.91 -20.71 -24.57
CA ASP A 111 -11.93 -20.45 -23.52
C ASP A 111 -10.64 -19.83 -24.11
N ALA A 112 -10.23 -18.68 -23.61
CA ALA A 112 -8.99 -18.02 -24.03
C ALA A 112 -7.78 -18.84 -23.47
N GLY A 113 -7.71 -20.10 -23.93
CA GLY A 113 -6.58 -20.98 -23.72
C GLY A 113 -5.58 -20.80 -24.86
N GLN A 114 -4.44 -20.26 -24.53
CA GLN A 114 -3.18 -20.27 -25.27
C GLN A 114 -3.33 -20.02 -26.79
N LEU A 115 -3.31 -18.75 -27.18
CA LEU A 115 -2.91 -18.38 -28.54
C LEU A 115 -1.40 -18.57 -28.64
N ASP A 116 -0.97 -19.59 -29.38
CA ASP A 116 0.45 -19.78 -29.71
C ASP A 116 0.82 -18.68 -30.74
N GLU A 117 1.99 -18.02 -30.58
CA GLU A 117 2.49 -16.93 -31.46
C GLU A 117 2.53 -17.28 -32.96
N ARG A 118 2.26 -18.54 -33.31
CA ARG A 118 2.19 -19.02 -34.69
C ARG A 118 0.86 -18.75 -35.38
N ASP A 119 -0.24 -18.59 -34.64
CA ASP A 119 -1.57 -18.40 -35.23
C ASP A 119 -1.81 -16.93 -35.65
N GLU A 120 -1.10 -15.96 -35.06
CA GLU A 120 -1.17 -14.54 -35.46
C GLU A 120 -0.56 -14.27 -36.85
N ILE A 121 0.42 -15.06 -37.26
CA ILE A 121 1.10 -14.87 -38.57
C ILE A 121 0.25 -15.46 -39.69
N GLU A 122 -0.45 -16.57 -39.44
CA GLU A 122 -1.34 -17.22 -40.46
C GLU A 122 -2.65 -16.45 -40.64
N ALA A 123 -3.14 -15.74 -39.62
CA ALA A 123 -4.32 -14.88 -39.72
C ALA A 123 -4.07 -13.60 -40.52
N ALA A 124 -2.86 -13.05 -40.46
CA ALA A 124 -2.47 -11.85 -41.21
C ALA A 124 -2.26 -12.10 -42.70
N GLU A 125 -1.79 -13.31 -43.09
CA GLU A 125 -1.63 -13.68 -44.51
C GLU A 125 -2.94 -13.98 -45.22
N ARG A 126 -4.01 -14.39 -44.51
CA ARG A 126 -5.35 -14.63 -45.08
C ARG A 126 -6.18 -13.36 -45.30
N ALA A 127 -5.77 -12.22 -44.77
CA ALA A 127 -6.50 -10.94 -44.92
C ALA A 127 -6.24 -10.23 -46.24
N GLU A 128 -5.32 -10.70 -47.10
CA GLU A 128 -5.00 -10.07 -48.39
C GLU A 128 -5.73 -10.67 -49.60
N GLU A 129 -6.49 -11.76 -49.44
CA GLU A 129 -7.33 -12.26 -50.54
C GLU A 129 -8.74 -11.62 -50.49
N ILE A 130 -8.92 -10.54 -51.22
CA ILE A 130 -10.24 -9.95 -51.53
C ILE A 130 -10.98 -10.92 -52.42
N PRO A 131 -12.09 -11.56 -51.99
CA PRO A 131 -12.91 -12.38 -52.88
C PRO A 131 -13.54 -11.48 -53.95
N GLN A 132 -13.36 -11.83 -55.19
CA GLN A 132 -14.09 -11.19 -56.27
C GLN A 132 -15.58 -11.36 -55.99
N VAL A 133 -16.30 -10.24 -55.91
CA VAL A 133 -17.76 -10.24 -55.80
C VAL A 133 -18.31 -10.81 -57.10
N GLU A 134 -18.78 -12.04 -57.05
CA GLU A 134 -19.54 -12.66 -58.11
C GLU A 134 -20.91 -11.94 -58.16
N GLU A 135 -21.23 -11.31 -59.30
CA GLU A 135 -22.52 -10.62 -59.53
C GLU A 135 -23.65 -11.59 -59.24
N ALA A 136 -24.41 -11.35 -58.16
CA ALA A 136 -25.61 -12.13 -57.86
C ALA A 136 -26.62 -12.03 -59.02
N PRO A 137 -27.31 -13.14 -59.36
CA PRO A 137 -28.35 -13.10 -60.39
C PRO A 137 -29.45 -12.12 -60.01
N LEU A 138 -29.90 -11.31 -60.96
CA LEU A 138 -31.04 -10.42 -60.79
C LEU A 138 -32.25 -11.24 -60.31
N GLU A 139 -32.66 -11.04 -59.05
CA GLU A 139 -33.86 -11.66 -58.50
C GLU A 139 -35.07 -11.20 -59.32
N GLU A 140 -35.86 -12.14 -59.83
CA GLU A 140 -37.17 -11.86 -60.41
C GLU A 140 -38.05 -11.14 -59.40
N PRO A 141 -38.86 -10.15 -59.79
CA PRO A 141 -39.72 -9.43 -58.85
C PRO A 141 -40.68 -10.41 -58.17
N ALA A 142 -40.55 -10.52 -56.83
CA ALA A 142 -41.39 -11.37 -55.99
C ALA A 142 -42.87 -11.08 -56.27
N GLU A 143 -43.68 -12.12 -56.41
CA GLU A 143 -45.16 -11.98 -56.58
C GLU A 143 -45.73 -11.20 -55.42
N PRO A 144 -46.74 -10.32 -55.64
CA PRO A 144 -47.31 -9.51 -54.55
C PRO A 144 -47.96 -10.41 -53.48
N GLU A 145 -47.43 -10.29 -52.26
CA GLU A 145 -47.86 -11.07 -51.10
C GLU A 145 -49.40 -10.93 -50.88
N PRO A 146 -50.07 -11.98 -50.40
CA PRO A 146 -51.50 -11.90 -50.06
C PRO A 146 -51.76 -10.80 -49.05
N PRO A 147 -52.88 -10.05 -49.15
CA PRO A 147 -53.15 -8.87 -48.31
C PRO A 147 -53.15 -9.20 -46.80
N ALA A 148 -53.41 -10.40 -46.38
CA ALA A 148 -53.33 -10.85 -44.98
C ALA A 148 -51.88 -11.01 -44.51
N VAL A 149 -50.98 -11.54 -45.34
CA VAL A 149 -49.56 -11.68 -45.07
C VAL A 149 -48.90 -10.31 -44.97
N ALA A 150 -49.19 -9.41 -45.93
CA ALA A 150 -48.69 -8.06 -45.95
C ALA A 150 -49.00 -7.28 -44.65
N ARG A 151 -50.23 -7.36 -44.11
CA ARG A 151 -50.61 -6.73 -42.84
C ARG A 151 -49.87 -7.32 -41.63
N ARG A 152 -49.65 -8.62 -41.60
CA ARG A 152 -48.90 -9.31 -40.53
C ARG A 152 -47.42 -8.99 -40.59
N THR A 153 -46.85 -8.89 -41.80
CA THR A 153 -45.48 -8.42 -42.00
C THR A 153 -45.29 -6.99 -41.49
N GLU A 154 -46.25 -6.06 -41.78
CA GLU A 154 -46.24 -4.71 -41.27
C GLU A 154 -46.37 -4.65 -39.76
N ALA A 155 -47.20 -5.49 -39.14
CA ALA A 155 -47.34 -5.59 -37.68
C ALA A 155 -46.03 -6.09 -37.03
N LEU A 156 -45.37 -7.09 -37.64
CA LEU A 156 -44.10 -7.59 -37.18
C LEU A 156 -42.99 -6.54 -37.26
N GLU A 157 -42.87 -5.81 -38.37
CA GLU A 157 -41.87 -4.74 -38.53
C GLU A 157 -42.13 -3.59 -37.55
N THR A 158 -43.41 -3.27 -37.30
CA THR A 158 -43.80 -2.26 -36.28
C THR A 158 -43.37 -2.71 -34.88
N ALA A 159 -43.61 -3.95 -34.47
CA ALA A 159 -43.24 -4.49 -33.19
C ALA A 159 -41.70 -4.54 -33.04
N ARG A 160 -40.96 -4.91 -34.07
CA ARG A 160 -39.47 -4.84 -34.09
C ARG A 160 -38.96 -3.41 -33.91
N ALA A 161 -39.54 -2.47 -34.66
CA ALA A 161 -39.16 -1.06 -34.59
C ALA A 161 -39.43 -0.47 -33.23
N GLU A 162 -40.58 -0.80 -32.58
CA GLU A 162 -40.89 -0.37 -31.20
C GLU A 162 -39.90 -0.91 -30.19
N LEU A 163 -39.55 -2.22 -30.28
CA LEU A 163 -38.59 -2.86 -29.39
C LEU A 163 -37.19 -2.21 -29.52
N ARG A 164 -36.70 -2.07 -30.76
CA ARG A 164 -35.40 -1.45 -31.06
C ARG A 164 -35.35 0.01 -30.59
N ARG A 165 -36.39 0.80 -30.87
CA ARG A 165 -36.48 2.20 -30.43
C ARG A 165 -36.43 2.31 -28.90
N SER A 166 -37.13 1.42 -28.20
CA SER A 166 -37.16 1.39 -26.75
C SER A 166 -35.78 1.06 -26.16
N LEU A 167 -35.07 0.06 -26.72
CA LEU A 167 -33.69 -0.27 -26.32
C LEU A 167 -32.74 0.91 -26.56
N GLY A 168 -32.84 1.56 -27.74
CA GLY A 168 -31.99 2.71 -28.08
C GLY A 168 -32.20 3.90 -27.15
N LEU A 169 -33.45 4.21 -26.76
CA LEU A 169 -33.77 5.28 -25.81
C LEU A 169 -33.20 4.98 -24.42
N ILE A 170 -33.33 3.74 -23.97
CA ILE A 170 -32.80 3.31 -22.66
C ILE A 170 -31.26 3.38 -22.68
N LEU A 171 -30.63 2.89 -23.72
CA LEU A 171 -29.16 2.92 -23.82
C LEU A 171 -28.65 4.37 -23.85
N TRP A 172 -29.36 5.29 -24.50
CA TRP A 172 -28.96 6.70 -24.56
C TRP A 172 -28.99 7.37 -23.18
N ASP A 173 -29.91 6.97 -22.29
CA ASP A 173 -30.04 7.47 -20.93
C ASP A 173 -29.09 6.77 -19.94
N GLN A 174 -28.56 5.62 -20.31
CA GLN A 174 -27.77 4.71 -19.44
C GLN A 174 -26.33 4.56 -19.97
N ALA A 175 -25.46 5.52 -19.64
CA ALA A 175 -24.06 5.51 -20.09
C ALA A 175 -23.22 4.29 -19.56
N ASP A 176 -23.76 3.56 -18.61
CA ASP A 176 -23.12 2.39 -18.00
C ASP A 176 -23.15 1.15 -18.92
N PHE A 177 -24.02 1.13 -19.93
CA PHE A 177 -24.16 0.02 -20.86
C PHE A 177 -23.61 0.39 -22.24
N GLU A 178 -22.98 -0.58 -22.90
CA GLU A 178 -22.57 -0.48 -24.30
C GLU A 178 -23.65 -1.02 -25.23
N GLU A 179 -24.34 -2.08 -24.81
CA GLU A 179 -25.30 -2.77 -25.62
C GLU A 179 -26.41 -3.39 -24.76
N LEU A 180 -27.61 -3.40 -25.33
CA LEU A 180 -28.77 -4.11 -24.79
C LEU A 180 -29.26 -5.09 -25.83
N LEU A 181 -29.44 -6.37 -25.45
CA LEU A 181 -29.95 -7.44 -26.30
C LEU A 181 -31.21 -8.04 -25.66
N VAL A 182 -32.24 -8.21 -26.47
CA VAL A 182 -33.41 -8.99 -26.10
C VAL A 182 -33.36 -10.30 -26.84
N ILE A 183 -33.31 -11.41 -26.10
CA ILE A 183 -33.14 -12.77 -26.58
C ILE A 183 -34.40 -13.53 -26.18
N ASP A 184 -34.98 -14.30 -27.11
CA ASP A 184 -36.16 -15.12 -26.82
C ASP A 184 -35.83 -16.40 -26.02
N GLY A 185 -36.86 -17.13 -25.60
CA GLY A 185 -36.72 -18.40 -24.87
C GLY A 185 -36.00 -19.52 -25.63
N GLN A 186 -35.79 -19.36 -26.95
CA GLN A 186 -35.06 -20.30 -27.80
C GLN A 186 -33.58 -19.86 -27.98
N GLY A 187 -33.17 -18.74 -27.40
CA GLY A 187 -31.81 -18.22 -27.51
C GLY A 187 -31.56 -17.35 -28.74
N ARG A 188 -32.60 -16.97 -29.51
CA ARG A 188 -32.45 -16.11 -30.67
C ARG A 188 -32.48 -14.64 -30.26
N VAL A 189 -31.53 -13.84 -30.73
CA VAL A 189 -31.51 -12.40 -30.53
C VAL A 189 -32.60 -11.75 -31.37
N ARG A 190 -33.64 -11.25 -30.74
CA ARG A 190 -34.79 -10.62 -31.39
C ARG A 190 -34.59 -9.13 -31.64
N SER A 191 -33.84 -8.47 -30.78
CA SER A 191 -33.45 -7.09 -31.00
C SER A 191 -32.18 -6.78 -30.25
N SER A 192 -31.34 -5.94 -30.83
CA SER A 192 -30.12 -5.43 -30.22
C SER A 192 -29.93 -3.97 -30.58
N THR A 193 -29.22 -3.22 -29.70
CA THR A 193 -28.75 -1.89 -30.06
C THR A 193 -27.58 -1.90 -31.05
N TYR A 194 -26.95 -3.09 -31.28
CA TYR A 194 -26.04 -3.35 -32.39
C TYR A 194 -26.72 -4.29 -33.39
N SER A 195 -27.04 -3.77 -34.56
CA SER A 195 -27.80 -4.51 -35.61
C SER A 195 -27.11 -5.80 -36.04
N GLU A 196 -25.78 -5.89 -35.96
CA GLU A 196 -24.98 -7.07 -36.31
C GLU A 196 -25.27 -8.31 -35.46
N HIS A 197 -25.85 -8.10 -34.25
CA HIS A 197 -26.21 -9.19 -33.35
C HIS A 197 -27.65 -9.70 -33.55
N GLU A 198 -28.51 -8.97 -34.27
CA GLU A 198 -29.89 -9.37 -34.47
C GLU A 198 -29.96 -10.66 -35.33
N GLY A 199 -30.84 -11.56 -34.98
CA GLY A 199 -31.02 -12.85 -35.63
C GLY A 199 -30.02 -13.98 -35.26
N ARG A 200 -28.93 -13.64 -34.55
CA ARG A 200 -27.94 -14.63 -34.07
C ARG A 200 -28.52 -15.46 -32.94
N THR A 201 -27.94 -16.67 -32.73
CA THR A 201 -28.29 -17.49 -31.56
C THR A 201 -27.30 -17.33 -30.42
N ALA A 202 -27.84 -17.26 -29.22
CA ALA A 202 -27.09 -17.19 -27.95
C ALA A 202 -27.34 -18.45 -27.10
N GLU A 203 -27.93 -19.50 -27.65
CA GLU A 203 -28.40 -20.68 -26.89
C GLU A 203 -27.27 -21.34 -26.08
N SER A 204 -26.08 -21.45 -26.64
CA SER A 204 -24.90 -22.06 -25.99
C SER A 204 -24.15 -21.12 -25.07
N ILE A 205 -24.51 -19.83 -25.07
CA ILE A 205 -23.74 -18.82 -24.32
C ILE A 205 -24.12 -18.81 -22.83
N GLU A 206 -23.13 -18.76 -21.97
CA GLU A 206 -23.28 -18.87 -20.50
C GLU A 206 -24.25 -17.82 -19.94
N TYR A 207 -24.13 -16.53 -20.32
CA TYR A 207 -25.00 -15.49 -19.80
C TYR A 207 -26.49 -15.73 -20.16
N PHE A 208 -26.77 -16.35 -21.30
CA PHE A 208 -28.14 -16.74 -21.68
C PHE A 208 -28.65 -17.88 -20.83
N GLN A 209 -27.88 -18.97 -20.75
CA GLN A 209 -28.26 -20.19 -20.00
C GLN A 209 -28.52 -19.90 -18.50
N GLN A 210 -27.63 -19.12 -17.89
CA GLN A 210 -27.80 -18.71 -16.49
C GLN A 210 -28.87 -17.63 -16.32
N GLY A 211 -28.87 -16.64 -17.24
CA GLY A 211 -29.79 -15.51 -17.26
C GLY A 211 -31.27 -15.91 -17.37
N ARG A 212 -31.60 -17.06 -17.97
CA ARG A 212 -32.96 -17.62 -18.00
C ARG A 212 -33.49 -17.96 -16.60
N ARG A 213 -32.62 -18.39 -15.69
CA ARG A 213 -33.01 -18.85 -14.35
C ARG A 213 -33.13 -17.69 -13.37
N ALA A 214 -32.12 -16.85 -13.35
CA ALA A 214 -32.01 -15.72 -12.44
C ALA A 214 -31.08 -14.65 -13.06
N THR A 215 -31.06 -13.45 -12.48
CA THR A 215 -30.10 -12.43 -12.86
C THR A 215 -28.67 -12.94 -12.63
N TYR A 216 -27.90 -13.03 -13.70
CA TYR A 216 -26.53 -13.54 -13.74
C TYR A 216 -25.57 -12.48 -14.26
N VAL A 217 -24.40 -12.39 -13.67
CA VAL A 217 -23.31 -11.51 -14.10
C VAL A 217 -22.19 -12.39 -14.68
N GLN A 218 -22.04 -12.36 -16.01
CA GLN A 218 -20.90 -13.02 -16.63
C GLN A 218 -19.62 -12.22 -16.37
N PRO A 219 -18.55 -12.86 -15.90
CA PRO A 219 -17.27 -12.21 -15.66
C PRO A 219 -16.69 -11.52 -16.89
N VAL A 220 -15.61 -10.77 -16.69
CA VAL A 220 -14.90 -10.08 -17.77
C VAL A 220 -14.40 -11.07 -18.82
N PHE A 221 -14.66 -10.76 -20.07
CA PHE A 221 -14.17 -11.50 -21.23
C PHE A 221 -13.89 -10.56 -22.41
N MET A 222 -13.10 -11.01 -23.38
CA MET A 222 -12.88 -10.29 -24.63
C MET A 222 -14.05 -10.58 -25.59
N SER A 223 -14.76 -9.53 -26.02
CA SER A 223 -15.81 -9.70 -27.04
C SER A 223 -15.19 -9.96 -28.41
N PRO A 224 -15.53 -11.06 -29.08
CA PRO A 224 -14.97 -11.39 -30.38
C PRO A 224 -15.45 -10.45 -31.51
N ILE A 225 -16.49 -9.67 -31.26
CA ILE A 225 -17.09 -8.75 -32.23
C ILE A 225 -16.57 -7.33 -32.09
N THR A 226 -16.45 -6.85 -30.82
CA THR A 226 -16.02 -5.47 -30.56
C THR A 226 -14.55 -5.36 -30.20
N GLU A 227 -13.84 -6.48 -30.03
CA GLU A 227 -12.45 -6.58 -29.59
C GLU A 227 -12.17 -5.76 -28.32
N ARG A 228 -13.16 -5.69 -27.44
CA ARG A 228 -13.11 -4.95 -26.18
C ARG A 228 -13.43 -5.84 -25.01
N TRP A 229 -12.81 -5.54 -23.90
CA TRP A 229 -13.16 -6.15 -22.62
C TRP A 229 -14.58 -5.77 -22.22
N THR A 230 -15.40 -6.75 -21.86
CA THR A 230 -16.79 -6.55 -21.49
C THR A 230 -17.20 -7.48 -20.36
N MET A 231 -18.29 -7.12 -19.69
CA MET A 231 -19.08 -7.96 -18.79
C MET A 231 -20.53 -7.90 -19.24
N VAL A 232 -21.28 -8.95 -18.97
CA VAL A 232 -22.70 -9.01 -19.33
C VAL A 232 -23.53 -9.28 -18.06
N ILE A 233 -24.57 -8.48 -17.85
CA ILE A 233 -25.62 -8.80 -16.88
C ILE A 233 -26.81 -9.31 -17.68
N ALA A 234 -27.22 -10.55 -17.41
CA ALA A 234 -28.37 -11.17 -18.06
C ALA A 234 -29.45 -11.44 -17.01
N THR A 235 -30.72 -11.17 -17.37
CA THR A 235 -31.86 -11.39 -16.47
C THR A 235 -33.05 -11.92 -17.26
N PRO A 236 -33.89 -12.79 -16.67
CA PRO A 236 -35.05 -13.32 -17.40
C PRO A 236 -36.08 -12.23 -17.65
N ILE A 237 -36.65 -12.20 -18.86
CA ILE A 237 -37.83 -11.45 -19.18
C ILE A 237 -39.04 -12.37 -18.91
N ARG A 238 -39.95 -11.90 -18.06
CA ARG A 238 -41.15 -12.70 -17.68
C ARG A 238 -42.41 -11.95 -18.08
N ASP A 239 -43.38 -12.70 -18.54
CA ASP A 239 -44.73 -12.17 -18.84
C ASP A 239 -45.50 -11.86 -17.54
N GLU A 240 -46.75 -11.41 -17.70
CA GLU A 240 -47.68 -11.10 -16.59
C GLU A 240 -48.01 -12.34 -15.72
N ASN A 241 -47.82 -13.54 -16.23
CA ASN A 241 -48.01 -14.80 -15.52
C ASN A 241 -46.70 -15.35 -14.91
N ALA A 242 -45.65 -14.55 -14.91
CA ALA A 242 -44.30 -14.89 -14.43
C ALA A 242 -43.61 -16.02 -15.24
N VAL A 243 -44.13 -16.32 -16.47
CA VAL A 243 -43.51 -17.27 -17.38
C VAL A 243 -42.33 -16.61 -18.11
N GLU A 244 -41.21 -17.29 -18.18
CA GLU A 244 -40.03 -16.81 -18.90
C GLU A 244 -40.30 -16.81 -20.40
N THR A 245 -40.23 -15.63 -21.03
CA THR A 245 -40.41 -15.39 -22.44
C THR A 245 -39.09 -15.13 -23.16
N GLY A 246 -38.03 -14.82 -22.42
CA GLY A 246 -36.72 -14.56 -22.95
C GLY A 246 -35.75 -14.04 -21.91
N VAL A 247 -34.64 -13.49 -22.37
CA VAL A 247 -33.55 -12.91 -21.56
C VAL A 247 -33.20 -11.52 -22.06
N LEU A 248 -33.10 -10.56 -21.15
CA LEU A 248 -32.42 -9.30 -21.41
C LEU A 248 -30.94 -9.48 -21.04
N ALA A 249 -30.05 -9.23 -21.97
CA ALA A 249 -28.63 -9.18 -21.75
C ALA A 249 -28.13 -7.74 -21.94
N ALA A 250 -27.49 -7.18 -20.92
CA ALA A 250 -26.91 -5.85 -20.93
C ALA A 250 -25.39 -5.96 -20.87
N ARG A 251 -24.72 -5.50 -21.89
CA ARG A 251 -23.25 -5.43 -21.97
C ARG A 251 -22.79 -4.17 -21.28
N LEU A 252 -21.88 -4.30 -20.33
CA LEU A 252 -21.37 -3.19 -19.53
C LEU A 252 -20.24 -2.45 -20.24
N ASN A 253 -20.25 -1.13 -20.13
CA ASN A 253 -19.09 -0.31 -20.41
C ASN A 253 -18.11 -0.37 -19.23
N LEU A 254 -17.00 -1.07 -19.40
CA LEU A 254 -16.01 -1.27 -18.33
C LEU A 254 -15.13 -0.04 -18.06
N ALA A 255 -15.16 1.00 -18.89
CA ALA A 255 -14.31 2.16 -18.72
C ALA A 255 -14.53 2.85 -17.36
N GLN A 256 -15.78 2.96 -16.92
CA GLN A 256 -16.10 3.53 -15.60
C GLN A 256 -15.65 2.61 -14.45
N LEU A 257 -15.88 1.31 -14.57
CA LEU A 257 -15.45 0.34 -13.57
C LEU A 257 -13.92 0.31 -13.44
N PHE A 258 -13.21 0.26 -14.55
CA PHE A 258 -11.75 0.32 -14.57
C PHE A 258 -11.23 1.70 -14.10
N GLY A 259 -11.97 2.77 -14.37
CA GLY A 259 -11.68 4.10 -13.83
C GLY A 259 -11.68 4.13 -12.30
N LEU A 260 -12.68 3.49 -11.66
CA LEU A 260 -12.73 3.37 -10.19
C LEU A 260 -11.60 2.47 -9.64
N ILE A 261 -11.30 1.36 -10.31
CA ILE A 261 -10.25 0.44 -9.90
C ILE A 261 -8.89 1.12 -10.04
N ASN A 262 -8.61 1.74 -11.19
CA ASN A 262 -7.31 2.32 -11.51
C ASN A 262 -7.11 3.75 -11.00
N ASP A 263 -8.06 4.30 -10.26
CA ASP A 263 -7.85 5.57 -9.55
C ASP A 263 -6.73 5.40 -8.52
N VAL A 264 -5.64 6.12 -8.72
CA VAL A 264 -4.45 6.10 -7.88
C VAL A 264 -4.39 7.25 -6.87
N SER A 265 -5.47 8.00 -6.72
CA SER A 265 -5.56 9.13 -5.79
C SER A 265 -5.24 8.67 -4.37
N GLY A 266 -4.23 9.28 -3.76
CA GLY A 266 -3.77 8.94 -2.41
C GLY A 266 -2.90 7.69 -2.30
N LEU A 267 -2.53 7.04 -3.43
CA LEU A 267 -1.74 5.83 -3.46
C LEU A 267 -0.24 6.06 -3.77
N GLY A 268 0.19 7.31 -3.96
CA GLY A 268 1.59 7.63 -4.25
C GLY A 268 2.05 7.16 -5.64
N ASP A 269 3.35 6.86 -5.74
CA ASP A 269 4.00 6.52 -7.01
C ASP A 269 3.87 5.05 -7.39
N THR A 270 3.99 4.12 -6.41
CA THR A 270 3.96 2.67 -6.61
C THR A 270 2.60 2.05 -6.29
N GLY A 271 1.74 2.82 -5.62
CA GLY A 271 0.46 2.32 -5.16
C GLY A 271 -0.49 1.99 -6.30
N GLU A 272 -1.16 0.85 -6.19
CA GLU A 272 -2.13 0.37 -7.18
C GLU A 272 -3.27 -0.41 -6.54
N THR A 273 -4.35 -0.56 -7.31
CA THR A 273 -5.47 -1.44 -6.95
C THR A 273 -5.44 -2.66 -7.85
N VAL A 274 -5.51 -3.84 -7.26
CA VAL A 274 -5.56 -5.12 -7.96
C VAL A 274 -6.87 -5.80 -7.64
N VAL A 275 -7.56 -6.31 -8.65
CA VAL A 275 -8.78 -7.10 -8.49
C VAL A 275 -8.62 -8.46 -9.17
N GLY A 276 -9.09 -9.51 -8.49
CA GLY A 276 -9.00 -10.87 -8.99
C GLY A 276 -10.17 -11.72 -8.53
N ARG A 277 -10.41 -12.82 -9.24
CA ARG A 277 -11.43 -13.82 -8.94
C ARG A 277 -10.82 -15.20 -8.92
N MET A 278 -11.34 -16.09 -8.07
CA MET A 278 -11.02 -17.49 -8.13
C MET A 278 -11.86 -18.18 -9.21
N ILE A 279 -11.21 -18.86 -10.14
CA ILE A 279 -11.85 -19.72 -11.16
C ILE A 279 -11.23 -21.10 -11.01
N GLY A 280 -11.96 -22.03 -10.37
CA GLY A 280 -11.40 -23.34 -10.00
C GLY A 280 -10.21 -23.16 -9.03
N GLU A 281 -9.05 -23.67 -9.39
CA GLU A 281 -7.81 -23.58 -8.60
C GLU A 281 -6.86 -22.50 -9.16
N GLU A 282 -7.38 -21.51 -9.84
CA GLU A 282 -6.59 -20.40 -10.37
C GLU A 282 -7.14 -19.05 -9.88
N LEU A 283 -6.23 -18.14 -9.57
CA LEU A 283 -6.55 -16.74 -9.41
C LEU A 283 -6.44 -16.06 -10.76
N VAL A 284 -7.50 -15.37 -11.19
CA VAL A 284 -7.56 -14.65 -12.46
C VAL A 284 -7.73 -13.15 -12.18
N LEU A 285 -6.87 -12.32 -12.75
CA LEU A 285 -6.99 -10.86 -12.62
C LEU A 285 -8.14 -10.36 -13.50
N MET A 286 -9.02 -9.50 -12.94
CA MET A 286 -10.23 -9.04 -13.59
C MET A 286 -10.14 -7.62 -14.16
N ALA A 287 -9.03 -6.93 -13.95
CA ALA A 287 -8.77 -5.58 -14.48
C ALA A 287 -7.30 -5.40 -14.83
N PRO A 288 -6.98 -4.43 -15.71
CA PRO A 288 -5.61 -4.00 -15.88
C PRO A 288 -5.08 -3.40 -14.57
N THR A 289 -3.78 -3.55 -14.31
CA THR A 289 -3.12 -2.93 -13.17
C THR A 289 -2.27 -1.74 -13.61
N ARG A 290 -1.90 -0.87 -12.66
CA ARG A 290 -1.04 0.28 -12.98
C ARG A 290 0.31 -0.15 -13.52
N SER A 291 0.91 -1.17 -12.91
CA SER A 291 2.25 -1.67 -13.29
C SER A 291 2.22 -2.59 -14.51
N GLN A 292 1.09 -3.24 -14.81
CA GLN A 292 0.91 -4.15 -15.95
C GLN A 292 -0.47 -3.95 -16.59
N PRO A 293 -0.60 -3.04 -17.56
CA PRO A 293 -1.88 -2.75 -18.20
C PRO A 293 -2.52 -3.97 -18.94
N ASP A 294 -1.70 -4.91 -19.34
CA ASP A 294 -2.07 -6.17 -20.03
C ASP A 294 -2.25 -7.37 -19.08
N ALA A 295 -2.27 -7.12 -17.76
CA ALA A 295 -2.47 -8.19 -16.77
C ALA A 295 -3.91 -8.73 -16.72
N ILE A 296 -4.87 -8.13 -17.42
CA ILE A 296 -6.26 -8.57 -17.44
C ILE A 296 -6.36 -10.02 -17.96
N LEU A 297 -7.14 -10.85 -17.25
CA LEU A 297 -7.28 -12.31 -17.44
C LEU A 297 -5.98 -13.12 -17.26
N ARG A 298 -4.91 -12.51 -16.74
CA ARG A 298 -3.73 -13.28 -16.34
C ARG A 298 -4.08 -14.24 -15.21
N ARG A 299 -3.64 -15.49 -15.36
CA ARG A 299 -3.94 -16.61 -14.47
C ARG A 299 -2.72 -16.95 -13.62
N PHE A 300 -2.97 -17.30 -12.37
CA PHE A 300 -1.96 -17.74 -11.43
C PHE A 300 -2.45 -19.00 -10.72
N PRO A 301 -1.68 -20.10 -10.74
CA PRO A 301 -2.02 -21.31 -10.00
C PRO A 301 -2.14 -21.01 -8.51
N LEU A 302 -3.17 -21.54 -7.85
CA LEU A 302 -3.42 -21.31 -6.42
C LEU A 302 -2.22 -21.63 -5.54
N ALA A 303 -1.48 -22.70 -5.87
CA ALA A 303 -0.29 -23.11 -5.10
C ALA A 303 0.78 -22.01 -4.98
N GLU A 304 0.86 -21.09 -5.96
CA GLU A 304 1.81 -20.00 -5.99
C GLU A 304 1.30 -18.74 -5.28
N VAL A 305 -0.02 -18.58 -5.19
CA VAL A 305 -0.66 -17.32 -4.80
C VAL A 305 -1.60 -17.45 -3.58
N GLU A 306 -1.58 -18.59 -2.88
CA GLU A 306 -2.53 -18.89 -1.81
C GLU A 306 -2.57 -17.83 -0.71
N GLN A 307 -1.41 -17.28 -0.34
CA GLN A 307 -1.25 -16.27 0.71
C GLN A 307 -1.28 -14.82 0.18
N MET A 308 -1.45 -14.64 -1.11
CA MET A 308 -1.54 -13.29 -1.68
C MET A 308 -2.80 -12.57 -1.21
N PRO A 309 -2.74 -11.26 -0.95
CA PRO A 309 -3.90 -10.49 -0.48
C PRO A 309 -5.12 -10.61 -1.39
N VAL A 310 -4.90 -10.61 -2.71
CA VAL A 310 -5.99 -10.72 -3.69
C VAL A 310 -6.68 -12.08 -3.65
N THR A 311 -5.95 -13.16 -3.38
CA THR A 311 -6.50 -14.51 -3.22
C THR A 311 -7.31 -14.60 -1.93
N LEU A 312 -6.78 -14.07 -0.83
CA LEU A 312 -7.48 -14.00 0.46
C LEU A 312 -8.80 -13.23 0.33
N ALA A 313 -8.74 -12.07 -0.35
CA ALA A 313 -9.94 -11.27 -0.61
C ALA A 313 -10.96 -12.01 -1.49
N ALA A 314 -10.52 -12.65 -2.58
CA ALA A 314 -11.39 -13.44 -3.47
C ALA A 314 -12.05 -14.64 -2.77
N ARG A 315 -11.45 -15.12 -1.67
CA ARG A 315 -12.02 -16.13 -0.77
C ARG A 315 -12.89 -15.53 0.35
N GLY A 316 -13.22 -14.24 0.27
CA GLY A 316 -14.08 -13.56 1.22
C GLY A 316 -13.38 -13.09 2.50
N GLN A 317 -12.06 -13.20 2.60
CA GLN A 317 -11.31 -12.72 3.76
C GLN A 317 -11.01 -11.22 3.60
N LEU A 318 -11.08 -10.51 4.70
CA LEU A 318 -10.68 -9.10 4.78
C LEU A 318 -9.46 -8.96 5.68
N GLY A 319 -8.62 -7.96 5.41
CA GLY A 319 -7.45 -7.75 6.24
C GLY A 319 -6.56 -6.62 5.73
N ARG A 320 -5.47 -6.40 6.45
CA ARG A 320 -4.39 -5.48 6.08
C ARG A 320 -3.07 -5.95 6.69
N GLY A 321 -1.97 -5.63 6.06
CA GLY A 321 -0.63 -5.98 6.56
C GLY A 321 0.41 -5.96 5.47
N GLU A 322 1.61 -6.39 5.85
CA GLU A 322 2.72 -6.60 4.94
C GLU A 322 2.54 -7.93 4.22
N ARG A 323 2.63 -7.90 2.91
CA ARG A 323 2.47 -9.08 2.05
C ARG A 323 3.31 -8.93 0.78
N VAL A 324 3.68 -10.07 0.24
CA VAL A 324 4.28 -10.13 -1.09
C VAL A 324 3.16 -10.06 -2.12
N ASP A 325 3.36 -9.25 -3.16
CA ASP A 325 2.40 -9.07 -4.25
C ASP A 325 2.64 -10.06 -5.42
N TYR A 326 1.82 -9.92 -6.48
CA TYR A 326 1.91 -10.76 -7.69
C TYR A 326 3.17 -10.51 -8.54
N ARG A 327 3.97 -9.48 -8.23
CA ARG A 327 5.28 -9.17 -8.82
C ARG A 327 6.42 -9.80 -8.02
N GLY A 328 6.17 -10.20 -6.78
CA GLY A 328 7.17 -10.67 -5.82
C GLY A 328 7.74 -9.58 -4.92
N ASP A 329 7.17 -8.36 -4.95
CA ASP A 329 7.61 -7.22 -4.16
C ASP A 329 6.96 -7.21 -2.77
N GLU A 330 7.70 -6.78 -1.74
CA GLU A 330 7.15 -6.54 -0.40
C GLU A 330 6.31 -5.27 -0.39
N THR A 331 5.06 -5.39 0.03
CA THR A 331 4.08 -4.30 -0.03
C THR A 331 3.29 -4.17 1.27
N LEU A 332 2.88 -2.95 1.57
CA LEU A 332 1.79 -2.68 2.50
C LEU A 332 0.47 -2.82 1.73
N ALA A 333 -0.38 -3.70 2.17
CA ALA A 333 -1.62 -4.02 1.47
C ALA A 333 -2.82 -4.03 2.41
N ALA A 334 -3.98 -3.64 1.87
CA ALA A 334 -5.28 -3.86 2.48
C ALA A 334 -6.19 -4.53 1.46
N TRP A 335 -6.96 -5.53 1.89
CA TRP A 335 -7.76 -6.35 0.98
C TRP A 335 -9.18 -6.52 1.48
N ARG A 336 -10.13 -6.49 0.53
CA ARG A 336 -11.56 -6.54 0.75
C ARG A 336 -12.25 -7.42 -0.30
N PRO A 337 -13.21 -8.25 0.06
CA PRO A 337 -14.06 -8.92 -0.91
C PRO A 337 -15.05 -7.94 -1.55
N ILE A 338 -15.44 -8.22 -2.78
CA ILE A 338 -16.57 -7.59 -3.50
C ILE A 338 -17.60 -8.70 -3.75
N PRO A 339 -18.58 -8.88 -2.87
CA PRO A 339 -19.49 -10.03 -2.90
C PRO A 339 -20.33 -10.12 -4.18
N SER A 340 -20.79 -9.01 -4.74
CA SER A 340 -21.64 -8.97 -5.95
C SER A 340 -20.95 -9.54 -7.19
N LEU A 341 -19.62 -9.55 -7.22
CA LEU A 341 -18.79 -10.03 -8.33
C LEU A 341 -17.99 -11.29 -7.98
N GLU A 342 -17.98 -11.71 -6.72
CA GLU A 342 -17.08 -12.74 -6.19
C GLU A 342 -15.60 -12.39 -6.43
N TRP A 343 -15.27 -11.10 -6.40
CA TRP A 343 -13.93 -10.59 -6.60
C TRP A 343 -13.25 -10.29 -5.27
N GLY A 344 -11.93 -10.44 -5.25
CA GLY A 344 -11.07 -9.86 -4.25
C GLY A 344 -10.46 -8.56 -4.75
N LEU A 345 -10.53 -7.51 -3.94
CA LEU A 345 -9.89 -6.22 -4.17
C LEU A 345 -8.75 -6.03 -3.20
N VAL A 346 -7.61 -5.57 -3.69
CA VAL A 346 -6.44 -5.19 -2.90
C VAL A 346 -6.03 -3.78 -3.28
N VAL A 347 -5.80 -2.96 -2.28
CA VAL A 347 -5.10 -1.69 -2.43
C VAL A 347 -3.75 -1.86 -1.77
N LYS A 348 -2.67 -1.63 -2.51
CA LYS A 348 -1.30 -1.84 -2.04
C LYS A 348 -0.38 -0.69 -2.41
N MET A 349 0.75 -0.60 -1.72
CA MET A 349 1.86 0.30 -1.99
C MET A 349 3.15 -0.41 -1.62
N ASP A 350 4.24 -0.18 -2.36
CA ASP A 350 5.54 -0.79 -2.05
C ASP A 350 6.06 -0.27 -0.70
N GLU A 351 6.64 -1.18 0.10
CA GLU A 351 7.09 -0.85 1.47
C GLU A 351 8.14 0.26 1.46
N ASP A 352 9.05 0.23 0.51
CA ASP A 352 10.11 1.24 0.36
C ASP A 352 9.53 2.66 0.16
N GLU A 353 8.48 2.80 -0.61
CA GLU A 353 7.79 4.07 -0.78
C GLU A 353 7.06 4.48 0.50
N ALA A 354 6.30 3.55 1.07
CA ALA A 354 5.53 3.80 2.28
C ALA A 354 6.41 4.28 3.44
N MET A 355 7.67 3.82 3.50
CA MET A 355 8.66 4.16 4.54
C MET A 355 9.60 5.32 4.16
N ARG A 356 9.49 5.91 2.96
CA ARG A 356 10.38 6.99 2.48
C ARG A 356 10.35 8.21 3.40
N ASP A 357 9.18 8.62 3.84
CA ASP A 357 9.04 9.76 4.77
C ASP A 357 9.71 9.48 6.13
N SER A 358 9.71 8.22 6.57
CA SER A 358 10.38 7.82 7.81
C SER A 358 11.90 7.91 7.70
N ALA A 359 12.46 7.67 6.52
CA ALA A 359 13.91 7.81 6.29
C ALA A 359 14.36 9.26 6.46
N GLN A 360 13.58 10.23 5.98
CA GLN A 360 13.87 11.65 6.20
C GLN A 360 13.75 12.06 7.66
N ALA A 361 12.73 11.56 8.37
CA ALA A 361 12.58 11.80 9.81
C ALA A 361 13.76 11.20 10.60
N ARG A 362 14.24 10.01 10.24
CA ARG A 362 15.45 9.38 10.82
C ARG A 362 16.67 10.27 10.64
N TRP A 363 16.90 10.79 9.43
CA TRP A 363 18.03 11.70 9.18
C TRP A 363 17.98 12.95 10.05
N ARG A 364 16.83 13.61 10.19
CA ARG A 364 16.64 14.77 11.06
C ARG A 364 16.92 14.43 12.52
N THR A 365 16.41 13.31 13.01
CA THR A 365 16.65 12.85 14.39
C THR A 365 18.12 12.57 14.63
N LEU A 366 18.81 11.91 13.69
CA LEU A 366 20.26 11.68 13.78
C LEU A 366 21.07 12.97 13.77
N GLN A 367 20.70 13.97 12.97
CA GLN A 367 21.35 15.28 12.97
C GLN A 367 21.20 15.99 14.33
N VAL A 368 20.00 16.00 14.90
CA VAL A 368 19.75 16.57 16.23
C VAL A 368 20.55 15.83 17.30
N ALA A 369 20.56 14.50 17.28
CA ALA A 369 21.33 13.68 18.22
C ALA A 369 22.84 13.96 18.09
N LEU A 370 23.36 14.13 16.87
CA LEU A 370 24.77 14.49 16.64
C LEU A 370 25.10 15.88 17.21
N VAL A 371 24.23 16.87 17.02
CA VAL A 371 24.44 18.21 17.58
C VAL A 371 24.48 18.15 19.10
N ILE A 372 23.55 17.44 19.75
CA ILE A 372 23.54 17.26 21.21
C ILE A 372 24.82 16.57 21.68
N LEU A 373 25.27 15.51 20.96
CA LEU A 373 26.51 14.82 21.28
C LEU A 373 27.72 15.75 21.21
N VAL A 374 27.83 16.56 20.16
CA VAL A 374 28.92 17.53 20.02
C VAL A 374 28.89 18.55 21.16
N LEU A 375 27.73 19.08 21.51
CA LEU A 375 27.57 20.02 22.63
C LEU A 375 27.93 19.36 23.96
N ALA A 376 27.56 18.11 24.18
CA ALA A 376 27.94 17.34 25.37
C ALA A 376 29.46 17.14 25.49
N VAL A 377 30.12 16.82 24.37
CA VAL A 377 31.59 16.66 24.31
C VAL A 377 32.29 18.03 24.61
N ILE A 378 31.79 19.10 24.01
CA ILE A 378 32.31 20.45 24.27
C ILE A 378 32.12 20.82 25.75
N GLY A 379 30.93 20.60 26.31
CA GLY A 379 30.65 20.82 27.72
C GLY A 379 31.56 20.00 28.65
N ALA A 380 31.74 18.72 28.37
CA ALA A 380 32.65 17.86 29.11
C ALA A 380 34.11 18.35 29.02
N MET A 381 34.55 18.83 27.85
CA MET A 381 35.88 19.39 27.65
C MET A 381 36.07 20.70 28.45
N LEU A 382 35.07 21.56 28.50
CA LEU A 382 35.10 22.78 29.31
C LEU A 382 35.19 22.47 30.81
N VAL A 383 34.37 21.55 31.31
CA VAL A 383 34.43 21.07 32.70
C VAL A 383 35.82 20.47 33.02
N ALA A 384 36.35 19.65 32.10
CA ALA A 384 37.69 19.08 32.26
C ALA A 384 38.78 20.18 32.37
N ARG A 385 38.65 21.24 31.57
CA ARG A 385 39.61 22.37 31.59
C ARG A 385 39.45 23.28 32.82
N GLN A 386 38.23 23.60 33.17
CA GLN A 386 37.96 24.59 34.22
C GLN A 386 37.97 24.00 35.63
N VAL A 387 37.63 22.73 35.79
CA VAL A 387 37.52 22.10 37.12
C VAL A 387 38.62 21.06 37.35
N VAL A 388 38.73 20.08 36.43
CA VAL A 388 39.58 18.90 36.66
C VAL A 388 41.08 19.23 36.59
N ARG A 389 41.48 20.08 35.63
CA ARG A 389 42.90 20.48 35.50
C ARG A 389 43.41 21.28 36.70
N PRO A 390 42.74 22.33 37.17
CA PRO A 390 43.14 23.07 38.33
C PRO A 390 43.23 22.21 39.61
N LEU A 391 42.22 21.37 39.85
CA LEU A 391 42.23 20.46 41.00
C LEU A 391 43.40 19.47 40.96
N ARG A 392 43.80 19.01 39.78
CA ARG A 392 44.95 18.15 39.61
C ARG A 392 46.26 18.92 39.89
N GLN A 393 46.37 20.15 39.43
CA GLN A 393 47.52 20.99 39.72
C GLN A 393 47.67 21.27 41.24
N LEU A 394 46.55 21.58 41.92
CA LEU A 394 46.52 21.72 43.37
C LEU A 394 46.96 20.45 44.09
N ARG A 395 46.50 19.28 43.67
CA ARG A 395 46.92 17.98 44.21
C ARG A 395 48.41 17.75 44.00
N GLU A 396 48.91 17.95 42.76
CA GLU A 396 50.34 17.78 42.45
C GLU A 396 51.22 18.75 43.25
N ALA A 397 50.72 19.99 43.43
CA ALA A 397 51.37 21.01 44.26
C ALA A 397 51.42 20.58 45.74
N THR A 398 50.32 20.04 46.26
CA THR A 398 50.28 19.54 47.67
C THR A 398 51.20 18.34 47.85
N ASP A 399 51.26 17.39 46.86
CA ASP A 399 52.16 16.26 46.92
C ASP A 399 53.63 16.66 46.84
N ARG A 400 53.99 17.75 46.14
CA ARG A 400 55.35 18.33 46.11
C ARG A 400 55.68 19.01 47.43
N LEU A 401 54.74 19.80 47.95
CA LEU A 401 54.90 20.47 49.28
C LEU A 401 55.14 19.43 50.36
N SER A 402 54.40 18.33 50.39
CA SER A 402 54.60 17.27 51.43
C SER A 402 55.92 16.56 51.34
N ARG A 403 56.62 16.61 50.19
CA ARG A 403 57.98 16.05 49.98
C ARG A 403 59.10 17.11 50.30
N GLY A 404 58.71 18.30 50.78
CA GLY A 404 59.65 19.33 51.11
C GLY A 404 60.01 20.29 49.96
N ASP A 405 59.36 20.23 48.85
CA ASP A 405 59.51 21.22 47.79
C ASP A 405 58.55 22.40 48.04
N PHE A 406 59.12 23.51 48.57
CA PHE A 406 58.37 24.73 48.94
C PHE A 406 58.41 25.77 47.81
N ASP A 407 59.07 25.52 46.66
CA ASP A 407 59.10 26.43 45.53
C ASP A 407 58.00 26.13 44.52
N VAL A 408 56.86 25.63 44.98
CA VAL A 408 55.70 25.32 44.16
C VAL A 408 54.95 26.62 43.85
N ARG A 409 54.76 26.89 42.53
CA ARG A 409 53.87 27.96 42.04
C ARG A 409 52.69 27.41 41.40
N LEU A 410 51.50 27.92 41.65
CA LEU A 410 50.24 27.58 40.99
C LEU A 410 49.91 28.64 39.92
N ASP A 411 49.74 28.24 38.66
CA ASP A 411 49.21 29.16 37.63
C ASP A 411 47.74 28.83 37.38
N ILE A 412 46.94 28.98 38.42
CA ILE A 412 45.49 28.77 38.37
C ILE A 412 44.83 30.14 38.37
N ARG A 413 44.31 30.53 37.19
CA ARG A 413 43.62 31.80 36.99
C ARG A 413 42.09 31.54 36.87
N SER A 414 41.47 31.14 37.98
CA SER A 414 40.03 31.02 38.06
C SER A 414 39.44 32.12 38.93
N ARG A 415 38.22 32.54 38.66
CA ARG A 415 37.49 33.57 39.44
C ARG A 415 36.38 32.94 40.28
N ASP A 416 36.41 31.65 40.47
CA ASP A 416 35.48 30.84 41.23
C ASP A 416 36.09 30.31 42.52
N GLU A 417 35.41 29.41 43.19
CA GLU A 417 35.85 28.80 44.46
C GLU A 417 37.21 28.07 44.32
N ILE A 418 37.53 27.62 43.08
CA ILE A 418 38.80 26.95 42.78
C ILE A 418 39.95 27.99 42.78
N GLY A 419 39.68 29.21 42.31
CA GLY A 419 40.60 30.33 42.39
C GLY A 419 40.87 30.74 43.84
N GLU A 420 39.84 30.89 44.67
CA GLU A 420 39.96 31.20 46.09
C GLU A 420 40.77 30.13 46.88
N LEU A 421 40.55 28.84 46.48
CA LEU A 421 41.30 27.74 47.07
C LEU A 421 42.80 27.80 46.69
N ALA A 422 43.08 28.14 45.44
CA ALA A 422 44.45 28.27 44.91
C ALA A 422 45.18 29.43 45.65
N ASP A 423 44.52 30.59 45.79
CA ASP A 423 45.05 31.75 46.54
C ASP A 423 45.29 31.42 48.03
N SER A 424 44.40 30.64 48.63
CA SER A 424 44.52 30.20 50.00
C SER A 424 45.68 29.21 50.17
N PHE A 425 45.90 28.33 49.23
CA PHE A 425 47.04 27.42 49.20
C PHE A 425 48.35 28.20 49.04
N GLU A 426 48.44 29.20 48.16
CA GLU A 426 49.63 30.02 47.97
C GLU A 426 49.98 30.82 49.28
N ARG A 427 48.98 31.39 49.97
CA ARG A 427 49.17 32.01 51.23
C ARG A 427 49.70 31.06 52.29
N MET A 428 49.18 29.82 52.32
CA MET A 428 49.71 28.80 53.28
C MET A 428 51.15 28.44 52.97
N VAL A 429 51.51 28.21 51.68
CA VAL A 429 52.88 27.90 51.21
C VAL A 429 53.84 29.05 51.61
N ALA A 430 53.44 30.33 51.39
CA ALA A 430 54.19 31.47 51.74
C ALA A 430 54.42 31.55 53.27
N ALA A 431 53.42 31.27 54.07
CA ALA A 431 53.55 31.25 55.54
C ALA A 431 54.51 30.16 56.03
N ILE A 432 54.40 28.93 55.47
CA ILE A 432 55.33 27.81 55.83
C ILE A 432 56.77 28.16 55.44
N LYS A 433 56.97 28.80 54.27
CA LYS A 433 58.29 29.23 53.80
C LYS A 433 58.87 30.30 54.74
N PHE A 434 58.07 31.30 55.14
CA PHE A 434 58.45 32.35 56.11
C PHE A 434 58.85 31.74 57.47
N PHE A 435 58.04 30.85 58.04
CA PHE A 435 58.36 30.19 59.30
C PHE A 435 59.68 29.37 59.21
N ARG A 436 59.95 28.66 58.13
CA ARG A 436 61.15 27.90 57.96
C ARG A 436 62.41 28.79 57.84
N GLU A 437 62.31 29.90 57.13
CA GLU A 437 63.42 30.84 56.97
C GLU A 437 63.74 31.56 58.26
N HIS A 438 62.74 31.76 59.14
CA HIS A 438 62.96 32.50 60.47
C HIS A 438 63.05 31.54 61.65
N ALA A 439 62.86 30.25 61.48
CA ALA A 439 63.07 29.22 62.49
C ALA A 439 64.51 28.67 62.40
N ARG A 440 65.58 29.55 62.22
CA ARG A 440 66.96 29.16 62.52
C ARG A 440 67.11 29.12 64.01
N PRO A 441 67.60 28.04 64.61
CA PRO A 441 67.94 28.04 66.08
C PRO A 441 69.07 28.97 66.31
N GLU A 442 68.89 29.96 67.25
CA GLU A 442 69.96 30.62 68.01
C GLU A 442 70.68 29.54 68.83
N SER A 443 71.80 29.03 68.30
CA SER A 443 72.75 28.20 69.01
C SER A 443 74.14 28.43 68.39
N GLU A 444 74.74 29.60 68.79
CA GLU A 444 76.18 29.83 68.89
C GLU A 444 76.32 31.08 69.73
N VAL A 445 76.26 30.86 71.03
CA VAL A 445 76.82 31.79 72.01
C VAL A 445 77.90 31.02 72.78
N ASP A 446 79.11 31.49 72.57
CA ASP A 446 80.36 31.28 73.22
C ASP A 446 80.35 30.51 74.55
N ASP A 447 81.11 29.39 74.50
CA ASP A 447 81.72 28.71 75.59
C ASP A 447 83.11 29.35 75.74
N ASP A 448 83.22 30.31 76.65
CA ASP A 448 84.51 30.56 77.27
C ASP A 448 84.30 31.27 78.66
N SER A 449 84.91 30.64 79.62
CA SER A 449 85.27 31.10 80.93
C SER A 449 84.46 30.72 82.18
N LEU A 450 85.18 29.94 82.89
CA LEU A 450 85.54 29.96 84.32
C LEU A 450 84.85 28.88 85.20
N GLU A 451 85.84 28.03 85.50
CA GLU A 451 86.08 27.26 86.74
C GLU A 451 85.55 27.86 88.01
N ALA A 452 85.27 26.98 88.89
CA ALA A 452 85.43 26.98 90.35
C ALA A 452 84.15 26.90 91.21
N GLU A 453 84.23 25.97 91.98
CA GLU A 453 83.96 25.69 93.41
C GLU A 453 82.68 24.90 93.71
N GLU A 454 82.95 23.71 94.07
CA GLU A 454 82.72 23.02 95.37
C GLU A 454 81.32 23.11 96.00
N GLY A 455 80.86 21.96 96.35
CA GLY A 455 80.30 21.71 97.65
C GLY A 455 78.83 21.34 97.75
N GLY A 456 78.61 20.15 98.17
CA GLY A 456 77.75 19.90 99.29
C GLY A 456 76.32 19.39 98.97
N ASP A 457 76.25 18.22 99.32
CA ASP A 457 75.24 17.54 100.14
C ASP A 457 73.80 17.37 99.70
N GLU A 458 73.56 16.09 99.62
CA GLU A 458 72.51 15.33 100.37
C GLU A 458 71.02 15.62 100.09
N ASP A 459 70.39 14.62 99.68
CA ASP A 459 69.44 13.79 100.42
C ASP A 459 67.96 13.93 100.01
N SER A 460 67.47 12.77 99.90
CA SER A 460 66.13 12.26 100.19
C SER A 460 64.97 12.65 99.30
N ALA A 461 64.55 11.63 98.66
CA ALA A 461 63.45 10.77 99.09
C ALA A 461 62.05 11.10 98.50
N THR A 462 61.53 10.10 97.89
CA THR A 462 60.17 9.51 98.00
C THR A 462 58.97 10.13 97.30
N GLN A 463 58.42 9.25 96.45
CA GLN A 463 56.97 8.90 96.28
C GLN A 463 55.99 10.07 95.99
N GLU A 464 55.16 9.95 94.91
CA GLU A 464 54.10 9.05 94.54
C GLU A 464 53.77 9.16 93.00
#